data_83ec5f2909428db2b8500bf3b2830282
#
_entry.id   83ec5f2909428db2b8500bf3b2830282
#
_cell.length_a   1.000
_cell.length_b   1.000
_cell.length_c   1.000
_cell.angle_alpha   90.00
_cell.angle_beta   90.00
_cell.angle_gamma   90.00
#
_symmetry.space_group_name_H-M   'P 1'
#
loop_
_entity.id
_entity.type
_entity.pdbx_description
1 polymer ?
#
loop_
_entity_poly.entity_id
_entity_poly.type
_entity_poly.pdbx_seq_one_letter_code
_entity_poly.pdbx_strand_id
1 'polypeptide(L)'
;MFVTAAAAQEIALQPGTSISGSLSTGDTLTYVFDTEADSYVLGQVNQISVDVAVRILKPNGQTLGNFDGLGRGPEQFIFETDSAGEYKIVVTPSEKETGDFTITLERLEPIETDPKRLADQLMARYDNSDTPGGVVSVFRDGNTIFSRAYGMANLSYDIPFEVDTRTNIGSTSKQFTAFAIMLLAECGELSLDDDIRLHIPELPDLGETITIRYILTHTSGLR
;
A
#
# COMPACT_ATOMS: atom_id res chain seq x y z
N MET A 1 -12.90 24.07 -40.70
CA MET A 1 -13.64 24.13 -39.47
C MET A 1 -12.68 23.66 -38.36
N PHE A 2 -11.99 24.60 -37.72
CA PHE A 2 -11.03 24.27 -36.66
C PHE A 2 -11.84 24.01 -35.39
N VAL A 3 -11.86 22.77 -34.93
CA VAL A 3 -12.36 22.45 -33.60
C VAL A 3 -11.26 22.88 -32.63
N THR A 4 -11.42 24.01 -32.00
CA THR A 4 -10.61 24.37 -30.82
C THR A 4 -11.01 23.41 -29.70
N ALA A 5 -10.09 22.49 -29.33
CA ALA A 5 -10.23 21.74 -28.11
C ALA A 5 -10.32 22.78 -26.96
N ALA A 6 -11.41 22.78 -26.22
CA ALA A 6 -11.48 23.53 -24.97
C ALA A 6 -10.33 23.02 -24.10
N ALA A 7 -9.47 23.92 -23.63
CA ALA A 7 -8.45 23.58 -22.65
C ALA A 7 -9.18 22.96 -21.44
N ALA A 8 -8.77 21.75 -21.05
CA ALA A 8 -9.31 21.12 -19.86
C ALA A 8 -9.05 22.08 -18.69
N GLN A 9 -10.10 22.44 -17.96
CA GLN A 9 -10.01 23.38 -16.84
C GLN A 9 -9.17 22.71 -15.75
N GLU A 10 -8.03 23.27 -15.41
CA GLU A 10 -7.21 22.85 -14.28
C GLU A 10 -7.78 23.46 -12.99
N ILE A 11 -7.96 22.65 -11.96
CA ILE A 11 -8.60 23.02 -10.70
C ILE A 11 -7.51 23.00 -9.61
N ALA A 12 -7.24 24.15 -9.00
CA ALA A 12 -6.27 24.23 -7.91
C ALA A 12 -6.74 23.44 -6.68
N LEU A 13 -5.90 22.57 -6.17
CA LEU A 13 -6.15 21.75 -4.98
C LEU A 13 -5.23 22.18 -3.85
N GLN A 14 -5.80 22.48 -2.69
CA GLN A 14 -5.07 22.92 -1.51
C GLN A 14 -5.08 21.83 -0.43
N PRO A 15 -3.99 21.66 0.33
CA PRO A 15 -3.95 20.73 1.45
C PRO A 15 -5.10 20.95 2.44
N GLY A 16 -5.73 19.86 2.89
CA GLY A 16 -6.88 19.88 3.80
C GLY A 16 -8.21 20.30 3.16
N THR A 17 -8.24 20.52 1.83
CA THR A 17 -9.46 20.93 1.13
C THR A 17 -10.03 19.77 0.33
N SER A 18 -11.35 19.55 0.45
CA SER A 18 -12.09 18.58 -0.37
C SER A 18 -12.86 19.30 -1.47
N ILE A 19 -12.76 18.82 -2.70
CA ILE A 19 -13.45 19.33 -3.87
C ILE A 19 -14.34 18.24 -4.43
N SER A 20 -15.63 18.55 -4.65
CA SER A 20 -16.57 17.64 -5.31
C SER A 20 -16.40 17.73 -6.84
N GLY A 21 -16.47 16.60 -7.50
CA GLY A 21 -16.44 16.48 -8.96
C GLY A 21 -17.48 15.49 -9.45
N SER A 22 -17.81 15.58 -10.74
CA SER A 22 -18.64 14.63 -11.45
C SER A 22 -17.97 14.28 -12.77
N LEU A 23 -18.01 13.02 -13.15
CA LEU A 23 -17.43 12.49 -14.38
C LEU A 23 -18.50 11.76 -15.19
N SER A 24 -18.43 11.91 -16.50
CA SER A 24 -19.12 11.06 -17.48
C SER A 24 -18.11 10.24 -18.25
N THR A 25 -18.56 9.19 -18.92
CA THR A 25 -17.71 8.35 -19.76
C THR A 25 -16.87 9.18 -20.75
N GLY A 26 -15.57 9.07 -20.64
CA GLY A 26 -14.60 9.77 -21.47
C GLY A 26 -14.17 11.14 -20.96
N ASP A 27 -14.73 11.61 -19.84
CA ASP A 27 -14.29 12.84 -19.19
C ASP A 27 -12.92 12.69 -18.53
N THR A 28 -12.28 13.82 -18.35
CA THR A 28 -11.02 13.94 -17.60
C THR A 28 -11.05 15.21 -16.81
N LEU A 29 -10.85 15.12 -15.50
CA LEU A 29 -10.66 16.27 -14.64
C LEU A 29 -9.21 16.32 -14.17
N THR A 30 -8.63 17.51 -14.18
CA THR A 30 -7.24 17.72 -13.78
C THR A 30 -7.19 18.69 -12.61
N TYR A 31 -6.62 18.21 -11.50
CA TYR A 31 -6.33 19.00 -10.33
C TYR A 31 -4.84 19.31 -10.27
N VAL A 32 -4.48 20.49 -9.80
CA VAL A 32 -3.09 20.96 -9.76
C VAL A 32 -2.73 21.45 -8.38
N PHE A 33 -1.48 21.25 -8.00
CA PHE A 33 -0.88 21.82 -6.80
C PHE A 33 0.62 22.03 -7.02
N ASP A 34 1.17 23.07 -6.43
CA ASP A 34 2.60 23.34 -6.41
C ASP A 34 3.26 22.75 -5.18
N THR A 35 4.48 22.24 -5.35
CA THR A 35 5.29 21.73 -4.24
C THR A 35 6.79 21.82 -4.52
N GLU A 36 7.58 21.72 -3.46
CA GLU A 36 9.03 21.55 -3.53
C GLU A 36 9.40 20.09 -3.82
N ALA A 37 10.67 19.87 -4.18
CA ALA A 37 11.24 18.51 -4.19
C ALA A 37 11.28 17.94 -2.76
N ASP A 38 11.41 16.60 -2.65
CA ASP A 38 11.45 15.88 -1.38
C ASP A 38 10.24 16.16 -0.48
N SER A 39 9.06 16.28 -1.11
CA SER A 39 7.77 16.41 -0.41
C SER A 39 7.02 15.08 -0.41
N TYR A 40 6.43 14.77 0.73
CA TYR A 40 5.47 13.66 0.92
C TYR A 40 4.07 14.15 0.60
N VAL A 41 3.38 13.39 -0.26
CA VAL A 41 2.02 13.70 -0.72
C VAL A 41 1.11 12.54 -0.38
N LEU A 42 0.03 12.84 0.33
CA LEU A 42 -1.06 11.90 0.63
C LEU A 42 -2.38 12.54 0.25
N GLY A 43 -3.19 11.85 -0.50
CA GLY A 43 -4.54 12.26 -0.81
C GLY A 43 -5.42 11.10 -1.20
N GLN A 44 -6.70 11.39 -1.42
CA GLN A 44 -7.68 10.39 -1.81
C GLN A 44 -8.76 10.95 -2.71
N VAL A 45 -9.32 10.09 -3.53
CA VAL A 45 -10.58 10.31 -4.24
C VAL A 45 -11.62 9.39 -3.64
N ASN A 46 -12.62 9.95 -2.93
CA ASN A 46 -13.74 9.17 -2.41
C ASN A 46 -14.75 8.94 -3.53
N GLN A 47 -14.91 7.71 -3.94
CA GLN A 47 -15.75 7.23 -5.03
C GLN A 47 -17.20 7.11 -4.54
N ILE A 48 -18.03 8.14 -4.80
CA ILE A 48 -19.43 8.19 -4.33
C ILE A 48 -20.32 7.32 -5.22
N SER A 49 -20.26 7.54 -6.54
CA SER A 49 -21.10 6.82 -7.51
C SER A 49 -20.39 6.51 -8.82
N VAL A 50 -19.10 6.83 -8.94
CA VAL A 50 -18.25 6.50 -10.10
C VAL A 50 -16.97 5.86 -9.60
N ASP A 51 -16.53 4.79 -10.28
CA ASP A 51 -15.20 4.20 -10.12
C ASP A 51 -14.18 5.03 -10.92
N VAL A 52 -13.08 5.42 -10.29
CA VAL A 52 -12.09 6.31 -10.89
C VAL A 52 -10.68 5.75 -10.87
N ALA A 53 -9.94 6.04 -11.93
CA ALA A 53 -8.48 5.90 -11.99
C ALA A 53 -7.81 7.27 -11.78
N VAL A 54 -6.78 7.29 -10.96
CA VAL A 54 -5.99 8.48 -10.63
C VAL A 54 -4.59 8.35 -11.19
N ARG A 55 -4.16 9.33 -11.99
CA ARG A 55 -2.81 9.40 -12.54
C ARG A 55 -2.11 10.67 -12.11
N ILE A 56 -0.90 10.53 -11.58
CA ILE A 56 -0.08 11.65 -11.16
C ILE A 56 0.94 11.99 -12.24
N LEU A 57 0.98 13.26 -12.63
CA LEU A 57 1.97 13.79 -13.57
C LEU A 57 2.92 14.74 -12.85
N LYS A 58 4.20 14.61 -13.17
CA LYS A 58 5.28 15.52 -12.73
C LYS A 58 5.21 16.86 -13.49
N PRO A 59 5.93 17.90 -13.03
CA PRO A 59 6.01 19.18 -13.73
C PRO A 59 6.48 19.08 -15.18
N ASN A 60 7.28 18.08 -15.52
CA ASN A 60 7.75 17.83 -16.89
C ASN A 60 6.74 17.01 -17.75
N GLY A 61 5.56 16.68 -17.21
CA GLY A 61 4.51 15.93 -17.88
C GLY A 61 4.68 14.39 -17.85
N GLN A 62 5.75 13.87 -17.26
CA GLN A 62 5.93 12.43 -17.11
C GLN A 62 4.99 11.86 -16.03
N THR A 63 4.49 10.65 -16.25
CA THR A 63 3.70 9.94 -15.24
C THR A 63 4.60 9.50 -14.09
N LEU A 64 4.23 9.90 -12.87
CA LEU A 64 4.86 9.46 -11.64
C LEU A 64 4.22 8.17 -11.10
N GLY A 65 2.89 8.07 -11.14
CA GLY A 65 2.15 6.90 -10.66
C GLY A 65 0.75 6.82 -11.23
N ASN A 66 0.17 5.60 -11.17
CA ASN A 66 -1.22 5.34 -11.44
C ASN A 66 -1.80 4.59 -10.25
N PHE A 67 -2.99 4.99 -9.84
CA PHE A 67 -3.74 4.42 -8.73
C PHE A 67 -5.13 4.06 -9.26
N ASP A 68 -5.48 2.78 -9.16
CA ASP A 68 -6.71 2.19 -9.67
C ASP A 68 -6.93 0.89 -8.87
N GLY A 69 -7.54 1.04 -7.72
CA GLY A 69 -7.70 -0.03 -6.74
C GLY A 69 -9.08 -0.70 -6.84
N LEU A 70 -9.81 -0.69 -5.74
CA LEU A 70 -11.16 -1.27 -5.70
C LEU A 70 -12.18 -0.25 -6.19
N GLY A 71 -13.14 -0.66 -7.01
CA GLY A 71 -14.19 0.18 -7.60
C GLY A 71 -15.18 0.80 -6.61
N ARG A 72 -14.93 0.71 -5.33
CA ARG A 72 -15.70 1.33 -4.24
C ARG A 72 -14.79 1.72 -3.08
N GLY A 73 -15.12 2.82 -2.42
CA GLY A 73 -14.35 3.38 -1.31
C GLY A 73 -13.32 4.40 -1.78
N PRO A 74 -12.38 4.81 -0.92
CA PRO A 74 -11.39 5.81 -1.26
C PRO A 74 -10.29 5.21 -2.16
N GLU A 75 -10.06 5.81 -3.33
CA GLU A 75 -8.86 5.60 -4.13
C GLU A 75 -7.75 6.50 -3.57
N GLN A 76 -6.82 5.92 -2.82
CA GLN A 76 -5.74 6.65 -2.17
C GLN A 76 -4.53 6.77 -3.10
N PHE A 77 -3.94 7.95 -3.15
CA PHE A 77 -2.66 8.19 -3.81
C PHE A 77 -1.62 8.69 -2.81
N ILE A 78 -0.46 8.03 -2.84
CA ILE A 78 0.70 8.38 -2.00
C ILE A 78 1.92 8.38 -2.88
N PHE A 79 2.72 9.43 -2.79
CA PHE A 79 3.98 9.52 -3.52
C PHE A 79 4.92 10.55 -2.90
N GLU A 80 6.17 10.48 -3.31
CA GLU A 80 7.19 11.45 -2.97
C GLU A 80 7.55 12.25 -4.23
N THR A 81 7.84 13.54 -4.07
CA THR A 81 8.23 14.39 -5.19
C THR A 81 9.75 14.44 -5.33
N ASP A 82 10.25 14.36 -6.57
CA ASP A 82 11.66 14.40 -6.90
C ASP A 82 12.09 15.75 -7.54
N SER A 83 11.14 16.65 -7.73
CA SER A 83 11.35 17.95 -8.35
C SER A 83 10.34 18.97 -7.84
N ALA A 84 10.76 20.23 -7.75
CA ALA A 84 9.84 21.32 -7.46
C ALA A 84 8.99 21.68 -8.68
N GLY A 85 7.78 22.18 -8.45
CA GLY A 85 6.88 22.69 -9.47
C GLY A 85 5.45 22.18 -9.36
N GLU A 86 4.67 22.43 -10.42
CA GLU A 86 3.26 22.06 -10.49
C GLU A 86 3.08 20.59 -10.85
N TYR A 87 2.50 19.83 -9.93
CA TYR A 87 2.06 18.44 -10.13
C TYR A 87 0.58 18.42 -10.54
N LYS A 88 0.21 17.42 -11.34
CA LYS A 88 -1.17 17.24 -11.81
C LYS A 88 -1.72 15.90 -11.35
N ILE A 89 -2.94 15.95 -10.82
CA ILE A 89 -3.73 14.77 -10.49
C ILE A 89 -4.83 14.66 -11.53
N VAL A 90 -4.71 13.67 -12.40
CA VAL A 90 -5.64 13.42 -13.49
C VAL A 90 -6.60 12.33 -13.04
N VAL A 91 -7.89 12.65 -12.97
CA VAL A 91 -8.97 11.75 -12.56
C VAL A 91 -9.83 11.42 -13.76
N THR A 92 -9.98 10.13 -14.04
CA THR A 92 -10.80 9.60 -15.12
C THR A 92 -11.70 8.48 -14.61
N PRO A 93 -12.88 8.23 -15.20
CA PRO A 93 -13.64 7.04 -14.87
C PRO A 93 -12.88 5.79 -15.32
N SER A 94 -12.83 4.76 -14.46
CA SER A 94 -12.14 3.49 -14.75
C SER A 94 -12.86 2.69 -15.84
N GLU A 95 -14.19 2.76 -15.88
CA GLU A 95 -15.05 2.12 -16.86
C GLU A 95 -15.96 3.15 -17.57
N LYS A 96 -16.94 2.66 -18.32
CA LYS A 96 -17.97 3.51 -18.95
C LYS A 96 -19.03 3.93 -17.93
N GLU A 97 -18.59 4.51 -16.82
CA GLU A 97 -19.44 4.98 -15.73
C GLU A 97 -19.63 6.50 -15.75
N THR A 98 -20.65 6.93 -15.02
CA THR A 98 -20.96 8.35 -14.78
C THR A 98 -21.37 8.50 -13.35
N GLY A 99 -20.83 9.50 -12.66
CA GLY A 99 -21.18 9.74 -11.27
C GLY A 99 -20.30 10.76 -10.58
N ASP A 100 -20.46 10.84 -9.27
CA ASP A 100 -19.86 11.84 -8.42
C ASP A 100 -18.74 11.25 -7.57
N PHE A 101 -17.78 12.11 -7.24
CA PHE A 101 -16.69 11.83 -6.34
C PHE A 101 -16.29 13.09 -5.55
N THR A 102 -15.46 12.92 -4.53
CA THR A 102 -14.74 14.01 -3.89
C THR A 102 -13.25 13.71 -3.89
N ILE A 103 -12.43 14.73 -4.18
CA ILE A 103 -10.96 14.63 -4.08
C ILE A 103 -10.46 15.48 -2.92
N THR A 104 -9.52 14.94 -2.16
CA THR A 104 -8.90 15.63 -1.02
C THR A 104 -7.38 15.44 -1.10
N LEU A 105 -6.64 16.52 -1.01
CA LEU A 105 -5.21 16.50 -0.73
C LEU A 105 -5.04 16.58 0.80
N GLU A 106 -4.76 15.44 1.44
CA GLU A 106 -4.76 15.37 2.91
C GLU A 106 -3.48 15.94 3.51
N ARG A 107 -2.34 15.59 2.91
CA ARG A 107 -1.02 16.04 3.34
C ARG A 107 -0.17 16.46 2.15
N LEU A 108 0.54 17.54 2.35
CA LEU A 108 1.61 18.04 1.48
C LEU A 108 2.65 18.67 2.41
N GLU A 109 3.72 17.97 2.66
CA GLU A 109 4.72 18.34 3.66
C GLU A 109 6.09 17.80 3.27
N PRO A 110 7.21 18.39 3.73
CA PRO A 110 8.53 17.83 3.50
C PRO A 110 8.65 16.40 4.00
N ILE A 111 9.44 15.56 3.32
CA ILE A 111 9.75 14.21 3.81
C ILE A 111 10.53 14.35 5.12
N GLU A 112 10.04 13.66 6.15
CA GLU A 112 10.67 13.69 7.46
C GLU A 112 12.02 12.98 7.46
N THR A 113 12.99 13.58 8.12
CA THR A 113 14.35 13.04 8.25
C THR A 113 14.59 12.36 9.60
N ASP A 114 13.81 12.69 10.63
CA ASP A 114 13.82 11.97 11.89
C ASP A 114 13.11 10.62 11.73
N PRO A 115 13.75 9.47 12.01
CA PRO A 115 13.17 8.16 11.76
C PRO A 115 11.82 7.90 12.46
N LYS A 116 11.58 8.53 13.62
CA LYS A 116 10.31 8.35 14.34
C LYS A 116 9.19 9.12 13.68
N ARG A 117 9.46 10.36 13.26
CA ARG A 117 8.50 11.18 12.53
C ARG A 117 8.26 10.63 11.13
N LEU A 118 9.29 10.07 10.49
CA LEU A 118 9.13 9.38 9.21
C LEU A 118 8.19 8.17 9.35
N ALA A 119 8.31 7.39 10.42
CA ALA A 119 7.36 6.31 10.70
C ALA A 119 5.92 6.85 10.84
N ASP A 120 5.73 7.96 11.55
CA ASP A 120 4.42 8.61 11.69
C ASP A 120 3.89 9.12 10.34
N GLN A 121 4.75 9.69 9.51
CA GLN A 121 4.39 10.16 8.17
C GLN A 121 3.97 9.02 7.25
N LEU A 122 4.73 7.92 7.21
CA LEU A 122 4.42 6.74 6.39
C LEU A 122 3.15 6.01 6.86
N MET A 123 2.89 6.02 8.16
CA MET A 123 1.72 5.37 8.76
C MET A 123 0.48 6.27 8.80
N ALA A 124 0.59 7.53 8.38
CA ALA A 124 -0.48 8.51 8.46
C ALA A 124 -1.80 8.07 7.81
N ARG A 125 -1.71 7.34 6.68
CA ARG A 125 -2.90 6.78 5.98
C ARG A 125 -3.69 5.78 6.83
N TYR A 126 -3.05 5.17 7.82
CA TYR A 126 -3.65 4.16 8.71
C TYR A 126 -3.96 4.72 10.10
N ASP A 127 -3.57 5.96 10.41
CA ASP A 127 -3.73 6.58 11.74
C ASP A 127 -5.09 7.30 11.84
N ASN A 128 -6.15 6.53 11.67
CA ASN A 128 -7.53 7.02 11.77
C ASN A 128 -8.46 5.91 12.27
N SER A 129 -9.75 6.25 12.50
CA SER A 129 -10.77 5.32 13.00
C SER A 129 -11.41 4.42 11.93
N ASP A 130 -11.12 4.66 10.65
CA ASP A 130 -11.82 4.03 9.53
C ASP A 130 -10.97 3.01 8.78
N THR A 131 -9.69 2.87 9.17
CA THR A 131 -8.75 1.94 8.54
C THR A 131 -8.20 0.91 9.52
N PRO A 132 -7.92 -0.32 9.05
CA PRO A 132 -7.16 -1.28 9.84
C PRO A 132 -5.76 -0.73 10.13
N GLY A 133 -5.31 -0.92 11.34
CA GLY A 133 -4.05 -0.38 11.84
C GLY A 133 -2.92 -1.41 11.94
N GLY A 134 -1.90 -1.02 12.69
CA GLY A 134 -0.73 -1.84 12.95
C GLY A 134 0.19 -1.22 13.99
N VAL A 135 1.29 -1.91 14.28
CA VAL A 135 2.36 -1.43 15.16
C VAL A 135 3.65 -1.38 14.38
N VAL A 136 4.37 -0.26 14.51
CA VAL A 136 5.76 -0.13 14.08
C VAL A 136 6.64 -0.15 15.32
N SER A 137 7.60 -1.09 15.38
CA SER A 137 8.57 -1.19 16.44
C SER A 137 9.98 -1.32 15.87
N VAL A 138 10.91 -0.57 16.46
CA VAL A 138 12.34 -0.62 16.09
C VAL A 138 13.14 -1.03 17.31
N PHE A 139 13.99 -2.04 17.11
CA PHE A 139 14.85 -2.58 18.15
C PHE A 139 16.32 -2.36 17.77
N ARG A 140 17.14 -2.06 18.79
CA ARG A 140 18.59 -1.99 18.64
C ARG A 140 19.23 -2.55 19.90
N ASP A 141 20.19 -3.47 19.74
CA ASP A 141 20.93 -4.09 20.84
C ASP A 141 20.03 -4.66 21.95
N GLY A 142 18.92 -5.32 21.56
CA GLY A 142 17.94 -5.91 22.46
C GLY A 142 16.98 -4.92 23.13
N ASN A 143 17.08 -3.62 22.83
CA ASN A 143 16.22 -2.59 23.41
C ASN A 143 15.24 -2.04 22.36
N THR A 144 14.01 -1.80 22.78
CA THR A 144 13.02 -1.07 21.99
C THR A 144 13.36 0.42 21.97
N ILE A 145 13.76 0.97 20.82
CA ILE A 145 14.08 2.39 20.67
C ILE A 145 12.91 3.23 20.15
N PHE A 146 11.92 2.55 19.55
CA PHE A 146 10.67 3.14 19.11
C PHE A 146 9.58 2.05 19.09
N SER A 147 8.37 2.39 19.52
CA SER A 147 7.18 1.55 19.32
C SER A 147 5.96 2.45 19.31
N ARG A 148 5.14 2.36 18.29
CA ARG A 148 3.90 3.12 18.16
C ARG A 148 2.86 2.32 17.40
N ALA A 149 1.61 2.40 17.89
CA ALA A 149 0.43 1.84 17.25
C ALA A 149 -0.30 2.92 16.45
N TYR A 150 -0.96 2.50 15.36
CA TYR A 150 -1.72 3.34 14.44
C TYR A 150 -3.02 2.65 14.08
N GLY A 151 -4.10 3.41 13.90
CA GLY A 151 -5.37 2.94 13.40
C GLY A 151 -6.08 1.91 14.27
N MET A 152 -6.93 1.09 13.68
CA MET A 152 -7.86 0.21 14.39
C MET A 152 -7.43 -1.24 14.35
N ALA A 153 -7.52 -1.91 15.50
CA ALA A 153 -7.38 -3.36 15.63
C ALA A 153 -8.66 -4.09 15.23
N ASN A 154 -9.81 -3.45 15.44
CA ASN A 154 -11.10 -3.99 15.04
C ASN A 154 -12.05 -2.84 14.66
N LEU A 155 -12.38 -2.74 13.38
CA LEU A 155 -13.27 -1.70 12.84
C LEU A 155 -14.72 -1.90 13.27
N SER A 156 -15.17 -3.14 13.48
CA SER A 156 -16.57 -3.42 13.82
C SER A 156 -16.92 -3.09 15.27
N TYR A 157 -15.92 -3.03 16.14
CA TYR A 157 -16.08 -2.77 17.58
C TYR A 157 -15.37 -1.50 18.03
N ASP A 158 -14.88 -0.69 17.09
CA ASP A 158 -14.17 0.57 17.37
C ASP A 158 -12.98 0.38 18.35
N ILE A 159 -12.24 -0.74 18.20
CA ILE A 159 -11.09 -1.03 19.06
C ILE A 159 -9.82 -0.49 18.39
N PRO A 160 -9.14 0.50 19.00
CA PRO A 160 -7.88 1.02 18.48
C PRO A 160 -6.77 -0.03 18.57
N PHE A 161 -5.77 0.09 17.71
CA PHE A 161 -4.56 -0.70 17.81
C PHE A 161 -3.68 -0.19 18.94
N GLU A 162 -3.15 -1.09 19.77
CA GLU A 162 -2.21 -0.80 20.85
C GLU A 162 -0.90 -1.55 20.61
N VAL A 163 0.19 -1.12 21.24
CA VAL A 163 1.52 -1.71 21.01
C VAL A 163 1.62 -3.18 21.44
N ASP A 164 0.74 -3.64 22.29
CA ASP A 164 0.63 -5.01 22.76
C ASP A 164 -0.58 -5.77 22.18
N THR A 165 -1.27 -5.17 21.20
CA THR A 165 -2.36 -5.83 20.48
C THR A 165 -1.85 -7.10 19.79
N ARG A 166 -2.50 -8.21 20.10
CA ARG A 166 -2.19 -9.51 19.49
C ARG A 166 -2.85 -9.62 18.15
N THR A 167 -2.06 -9.96 17.14
CA THR A 167 -2.54 -10.11 15.76
C THR A 167 -1.98 -11.37 15.12
N ASN A 168 -2.66 -11.84 14.08
CA ASN A 168 -2.16 -12.92 13.25
C ASN A 168 -1.02 -12.36 12.36
N ILE A 169 0.18 -12.95 12.52
CA ILE A 169 1.35 -12.55 11.74
C ILE A 169 1.41 -13.18 10.34
N GLY A 170 0.39 -13.95 9.97
CA GLY A 170 0.26 -14.56 8.64
C GLY A 170 1.51 -15.36 8.24
N SER A 171 1.97 -15.17 7.02
CA SER A 171 3.13 -15.88 6.45
C SER A 171 4.47 -15.59 7.15
N THR A 172 4.57 -14.57 8.01
CA THR A 172 5.75 -14.38 8.86
C THR A 172 5.99 -15.59 9.76
N SER A 173 4.95 -16.39 10.06
CA SER A 173 5.04 -17.66 10.80
C SER A 173 5.94 -18.71 10.11
N LYS A 174 6.10 -18.64 8.78
CA LYS A 174 6.90 -19.61 8.01
C LYS A 174 8.37 -19.64 8.44
N GLN A 175 8.93 -18.49 8.84
CA GLN A 175 10.29 -18.43 9.35
C GLN A 175 10.49 -19.28 10.61
N PHE A 176 9.50 -19.35 11.51
CA PHE A 176 9.58 -20.17 12.72
C PHE A 176 9.54 -21.65 12.39
N THR A 177 8.70 -22.06 11.43
CA THR A 177 8.68 -23.43 10.90
C THR A 177 9.99 -23.80 10.25
N ALA A 178 10.53 -22.91 9.39
CA ALA A 178 11.82 -23.13 8.74
C ALA A 178 12.95 -23.26 9.76
N PHE A 179 12.97 -22.40 10.79
CA PHE A 179 13.95 -22.45 11.85
C PHE A 179 13.87 -23.77 12.64
N ALA A 180 12.67 -24.23 12.99
CA ALA A 180 12.49 -25.52 13.67
C ALA A 180 13.02 -26.70 12.82
N ILE A 181 12.75 -26.71 11.51
CA ILE A 181 13.29 -27.73 10.59
C ILE A 181 14.83 -27.64 10.50
N MET A 182 15.40 -26.45 10.47
CA MET A 182 16.85 -26.27 10.49
C MET A 182 17.48 -26.82 11.77
N LEU A 183 16.85 -26.63 12.93
CA LEU A 183 17.30 -27.22 14.20
C LEU A 183 17.27 -28.74 14.16
N LEU A 184 16.21 -29.36 13.62
CA LEU A 184 16.13 -30.81 13.44
C LEU A 184 17.25 -31.32 12.52
N ALA A 185 17.55 -30.60 11.44
CA ALA A 185 18.64 -30.92 10.54
C ALA A 185 20.01 -30.84 11.24
N GLU A 186 20.22 -29.81 12.07
CA GLU A 186 21.46 -29.65 12.86
C GLU A 186 21.63 -30.76 13.89
N CYS A 187 20.54 -31.25 14.49
CA CYS A 187 20.53 -32.38 15.40
C CYS A 187 20.68 -33.73 14.69
N GLY A 188 20.66 -33.80 13.37
CA GLY A 188 20.77 -35.04 12.59
C GLY A 188 19.48 -35.86 12.53
N GLU A 189 18.33 -35.30 12.92
CA GLU A 189 17.04 -35.97 12.93
C GLU A 189 16.40 -36.04 11.51
N LEU A 190 16.86 -35.19 10.59
CA LEU A 190 16.48 -35.17 9.17
C LEU A 190 17.59 -34.55 8.33
N SER A 191 17.53 -34.76 7.00
CA SER A 191 18.35 -34.04 6.04
C SER A 191 17.49 -33.07 5.23
N LEU A 192 17.98 -31.87 4.95
CA LEU A 192 17.28 -30.95 4.04
C LEU A 192 17.14 -31.51 2.61
N ASP A 193 17.94 -32.49 2.27
CA ASP A 193 17.93 -33.17 0.96
C ASP A 193 17.08 -34.46 0.97
N ASP A 194 16.44 -34.79 2.10
CA ASP A 194 15.44 -35.86 2.18
C ASP A 194 14.24 -35.57 1.28
N ASP A 195 13.73 -36.62 0.64
CA ASP A 195 12.41 -36.56 0.00
C ASP A 195 11.36 -36.28 1.08
N ILE A 196 10.55 -35.26 0.88
CA ILE A 196 9.50 -34.85 1.85
C ILE A 196 8.55 -35.99 2.20
N ARG A 197 8.37 -36.97 1.32
CA ARG A 197 7.50 -38.16 1.54
C ARG A 197 8.04 -39.12 2.60
N LEU A 198 9.33 -39.02 2.95
CA LEU A 198 9.87 -39.75 4.11
C LEU A 198 9.27 -39.25 5.43
N HIS A 199 8.85 -38.01 5.48
CA HIS A 199 8.32 -37.34 6.66
C HIS A 199 6.81 -37.12 6.57
N ILE A 200 6.26 -37.03 5.36
CA ILE A 200 4.82 -36.85 5.08
C ILE A 200 4.40 -37.87 4.02
N PRO A 201 4.19 -39.14 4.42
CA PRO A 201 3.90 -40.23 3.48
C PRO A 201 2.54 -40.09 2.79
N GLU A 202 1.67 -39.23 3.27
CA GLU A 202 0.36 -38.94 2.67
C GLU A 202 0.48 -38.13 1.36
N LEU A 203 1.64 -37.52 1.09
CA LEU A 203 1.87 -36.81 -0.16
C LEU A 203 1.92 -37.77 -1.35
N PRO A 204 1.17 -37.49 -2.43
CA PRO A 204 1.18 -38.35 -3.61
C PRO A 204 2.56 -38.32 -4.29
N ASP A 205 2.88 -39.41 -4.99
CA ASP A 205 4.03 -39.43 -5.88
C ASP A 205 3.75 -38.57 -7.11
N LEU A 206 4.52 -37.51 -7.26
CA LEU A 206 4.39 -36.56 -8.36
C LEU A 206 5.40 -36.84 -9.50
N GLY A 207 6.11 -37.95 -9.43
CA GLY A 207 7.09 -38.40 -10.45
C GLY A 207 8.48 -37.78 -10.28
N GLU A 208 8.65 -36.82 -9.38
CA GLU A 208 9.91 -36.13 -9.09
C GLU A 208 10.18 -36.11 -7.58
N THR A 209 11.45 -36.11 -7.21
CA THR A 209 11.86 -35.97 -5.80
C THR A 209 11.70 -34.55 -5.35
N ILE A 210 10.84 -34.31 -4.35
CA ILE A 210 10.66 -32.99 -3.75
C ILE A 210 11.35 -32.99 -2.39
N THR A 211 12.44 -32.26 -2.28
CA THR A 211 13.21 -32.20 -1.04
C THR A 211 12.63 -31.18 -0.06
N ILE A 212 12.91 -31.34 1.23
CA ILE A 212 12.61 -30.35 2.28
C ILE A 212 13.21 -28.99 1.89
N ARG A 213 14.43 -28.95 1.35
CA ARG A 213 15.10 -27.75 0.86
C ARG A 213 14.25 -27.01 -0.17
N TYR A 214 13.70 -27.71 -1.16
CA TYR A 214 12.87 -27.07 -2.20
C TYR A 214 11.61 -26.45 -1.63
N ILE A 215 11.01 -27.04 -0.60
CA ILE A 215 9.84 -26.48 0.07
C ILE A 215 10.22 -25.22 0.85
N LEU A 216 11.30 -25.26 1.64
CA LEU A 216 11.77 -24.12 2.43
C LEU A 216 12.18 -22.92 1.57
N THR A 217 12.65 -23.15 0.35
CA THR A 217 13.08 -22.09 -0.58
C THR A 217 12.02 -21.71 -1.61
N HIS A 218 10.82 -22.29 -1.53
CA HIS A 218 9.73 -22.08 -2.49
C HIS A 218 10.09 -22.47 -3.95
N THR A 219 10.92 -23.48 -4.13
CA THR A 219 11.37 -23.98 -5.45
C THR A 219 10.86 -25.37 -5.76
N SER A 220 9.92 -25.89 -4.98
CA SER A 220 9.38 -27.26 -5.12
C SER A 220 8.49 -27.47 -6.35
N GLY A 221 7.97 -26.41 -6.98
CA GLY A 221 6.98 -26.50 -8.04
C GLY A 221 5.55 -26.84 -7.57
N LEU A 222 5.34 -27.10 -6.29
CA LEU A 222 4.01 -27.28 -5.71
C LEU A 222 3.21 -25.97 -5.71
N ARG A 223 1.90 -26.06 -6.01
CA ARG A 223 0.95 -24.94 -6.01
C ARG A 223 -0.24 -25.23 -5.13
#